data_28535dea8ccc37e27dac3c3794c95c1e
#
_entry.id   28535dea8ccc37e27dac3c3794c95c1e
#
_cell.length_a   1.000
_cell.length_b   1.000
_cell.length_c   1.000
_cell.angle_alpha   90.00
_cell.angle_beta   90.00
_cell.angle_gamma   90.00
#
_symmetry.space_group_name_H-M   'P 1'
#
loop_
_entity.id
_entity.type
_entity.pdbx_description
1 polymer ?
#
loop_
_entity_poly.entity_id
_entity_poly.type
_entity_poly.pdbx_seq_one_letter_code
_entity_poly.pdbx_strand_id
1 'polypeptide(L)'
;MRVLLLRPIAPNERFGLGPFFRIEPLGAEYVAAALEAAGHAAAVYDLRFSPPLPRLLARHRPDLVGIAGPHTLDTTEVLSVARRVKAAAPEVFTLAGGHAVAVHPSAFEDPAVDAICFEDGERVVPALARALTHGEPLEGIPGLMVRADRRDPACRTYTRGPSSSERVGLDEVPLPARHRLKSSHRHYLCVQRRPVYLVETARGCPYRCSFCSVWQHVDRTYRCRSIDWVCRDMASVGANVFVADDLFWHPAERSAELAREMVKRGIRKEWILVQSRTDLVARHPGLLEAWRPAAGQIDVFFGFEAPTDTGLQDLSKDSGVDDIRRAVAHCRRFGYGITGNFIVDPLWGQEDFERLWDFTAHLGLDHVGFTILTPLPGTAFFESMKGQIRDPDWSHYDMHHILWEPRIGRERFFALFAETWRRTALRVKDRRGMWSYLRQVRPAQIPFMINVLRRSRRLFDRRAYLAEAFPVDAPLTFPSAPEPASAGATAQAR
;
A
#
# COMPACT_ATOMS: atom_id res chain seq x y z
N MET A 1 4.58 17.80 -23.92
CA MET A 1 3.42 18.08 -23.05
C MET A 1 3.84 18.51 -21.65
N ARG A 2 2.97 19.21 -20.93
CA ARG A 2 3.10 19.54 -19.51
C ARG A 2 2.22 18.58 -18.71
N VAL A 3 2.84 17.75 -17.88
CA VAL A 3 2.14 16.73 -17.10
C VAL A 3 2.21 17.07 -15.61
N LEU A 4 1.07 17.05 -14.95
CA LEU A 4 0.96 17.27 -13.51
C LEU A 4 0.55 15.95 -12.85
N LEU A 5 1.43 15.39 -12.02
CA LEU A 5 1.19 14.16 -11.29
C LEU A 5 0.78 14.48 -9.84
N LEU A 6 -0.35 13.95 -9.41
CA LEU A 6 -0.96 14.26 -8.13
C LEU A 6 -1.12 13.00 -7.27
N ARG A 7 -0.68 13.06 -6.02
CA ARG A 7 -1.08 12.14 -4.97
C ARG A 7 -2.23 12.75 -4.18
N PRO A 8 -3.41 12.14 -4.15
CA PRO A 8 -4.54 12.59 -3.33
C PRO A 8 -4.25 12.55 -1.84
N ILE A 9 -5.10 13.19 -1.07
CA ILE A 9 -5.10 13.07 0.40
C ILE A 9 -5.86 11.78 0.71
N ALA A 10 -5.23 10.84 1.40
CA ALA A 10 -5.93 9.63 1.85
C ALA A 10 -7.12 10.02 2.75
N PRO A 11 -8.33 9.48 2.51
CA PRO A 11 -9.54 9.93 3.19
C PRO A 11 -9.54 9.62 4.67
N ASN A 12 -8.81 8.60 5.09
CA ASN A 12 -8.90 8.10 6.45
C ASN A 12 -7.54 8.05 7.15
N GLU A 13 -7.19 9.14 7.83
CA GLU A 13 -6.11 9.14 8.83
C GLU A 13 -6.65 8.83 10.25
N ARG A 14 -7.85 8.23 10.40
CA ARG A 14 -8.53 8.10 11.69
C ARG A 14 -8.01 6.95 12.53
N PHE A 15 -7.72 5.82 11.89
CA PHE A 15 -7.18 4.62 12.52
C PHE A 15 -5.78 4.29 11.98
N GLY A 16 -5.03 3.49 12.73
CA GLY A 16 -3.74 2.96 12.32
C GLY A 16 -2.60 3.97 12.29
N LEU A 17 -1.57 3.64 11.50
CA LEU A 17 -0.30 4.36 11.44
C LEU A 17 -0.28 5.57 10.49
N GLY A 18 -1.36 5.84 9.75
CA GLY A 18 -1.40 6.88 8.72
C GLY A 18 -0.81 8.23 9.12
N PRO A 19 -1.14 8.79 10.29
CA PRO A 19 -0.57 10.05 10.76
C PRO A 19 0.93 10.00 11.06
N PHE A 20 1.47 8.80 11.29
CA PHE A 20 2.85 8.55 11.74
C PHE A 20 3.70 7.90 10.66
N PHE A 21 3.07 7.56 9.54
CA PHE A 21 3.71 6.91 8.40
C PHE A 21 3.32 7.65 7.13
N ARG A 22 4.13 8.63 6.77
CA ARG A 22 3.95 9.45 5.58
C ARG A 22 5.12 9.24 4.65
N ILE A 23 4.87 8.60 3.53
CA ILE A 23 5.87 8.28 2.52
C ILE A 23 5.70 9.18 1.29
N GLU A 24 6.80 9.37 0.56
CA GLU A 24 6.83 10.09 -0.71
C GLU A 24 6.06 9.32 -1.81
N PRO A 25 5.60 10.01 -2.85
CA PRO A 25 4.86 9.38 -3.95
C PRO A 25 5.81 8.76 -4.99
N LEU A 26 6.59 7.75 -4.59
CA LEU A 26 7.67 7.14 -5.39
C LEU A 26 7.21 6.72 -6.79
N GLY A 27 6.01 6.11 -6.93
CA GLY A 27 5.47 5.72 -8.23
C GLY A 27 5.25 6.92 -9.17
N ALA A 28 4.78 8.05 -8.63
CA ALA A 28 4.66 9.28 -9.43
C ALA A 28 6.02 9.88 -9.80
N GLU A 29 7.04 9.70 -8.96
CA GLU A 29 8.40 10.15 -9.25
C GLU A 29 9.06 9.30 -10.34
N TYR A 30 8.79 7.98 -10.39
CA TYR A 30 9.19 7.12 -11.52
C TYR A 30 8.51 7.52 -12.82
N VAL A 31 7.20 7.75 -12.80
CA VAL A 31 6.47 8.22 -13.98
C VAL A 31 7.00 9.57 -14.44
N ALA A 32 7.31 10.49 -13.52
CA ALA A 32 7.92 11.77 -13.86
C ALA A 32 9.30 11.60 -14.51
N ALA A 33 10.13 10.69 -14.01
CA ALA A 33 11.44 10.38 -14.60
C ALA A 33 11.31 9.82 -16.04
N ALA A 34 10.36 8.91 -16.25
CA ALA A 34 10.08 8.35 -17.56
C ALA A 34 9.55 9.41 -18.56
N LEU A 35 8.69 10.32 -18.09
CA LEU A 35 8.20 11.45 -18.87
C LEU A 35 9.33 12.41 -19.27
N GLU A 36 10.25 12.72 -18.36
CA GLU A 36 11.42 13.56 -18.66
C GLU A 36 12.33 12.90 -19.68
N ALA A 37 12.61 11.60 -19.53
CA ALA A 37 13.37 10.84 -20.51
C ALA A 37 12.74 10.84 -21.90
N ALA A 38 11.40 10.92 -21.97
CA ALA A 38 10.62 11.06 -23.21
C ALA A 38 10.46 12.52 -23.71
N GLY A 39 11.13 13.50 -23.07
CA GLY A 39 11.11 14.90 -23.48
C GLY A 39 9.87 15.69 -23.04
N HIS A 40 9.09 15.21 -22.09
CA HIS A 40 7.93 15.89 -21.52
C HIS A 40 8.26 16.62 -20.23
N ALA A 41 7.56 17.72 -19.95
CA ALA A 41 7.69 18.44 -18.68
C ALA A 41 6.79 17.82 -17.63
N ALA A 42 7.36 17.41 -16.48
CA ALA A 42 6.60 16.83 -15.38
C ALA A 42 6.76 17.62 -14.08
N ALA A 43 5.71 17.65 -13.26
CA ALA A 43 5.73 18.11 -11.88
C ALA A 43 4.94 17.14 -10.99
N VAL A 44 5.44 16.84 -9.80
CA VAL A 44 4.82 15.94 -8.83
C VAL A 44 4.38 16.73 -7.60
N TYR A 45 3.13 16.57 -7.21
CA TYR A 45 2.58 17.16 -5.99
C TYR A 45 1.90 16.12 -5.12
N ASP A 46 2.22 16.16 -3.86
CA ASP A 46 1.46 15.51 -2.80
C ASP A 46 0.46 16.53 -2.26
N LEU A 47 -0.82 16.27 -2.47
CA LEU A 47 -1.88 17.23 -2.12
C LEU A 47 -2.01 17.46 -0.60
N ARG A 48 -1.43 16.58 0.21
CA ARG A 48 -1.32 16.79 1.68
C ARG A 48 -0.50 18.02 2.06
N PHE A 49 0.44 18.44 1.18
CA PHE A 49 1.46 19.47 1.45
C PHE A 49 1.57 20.51 0.34
N SER A 50 0.61 20.54 -0.58
CA SER A 50 0.63 21.41 -1.75
C SER A 50 -0.28 22.63 -1.60
N PRO A 51 -0.11 23.66 -2.44
CA PRO A 51 -1.14 24.66 -2.65
C PRO A 51 -2.47 24.05 -3.10
N PRO A 52 -3.59 24.76 -2.95
CA PRO A 52 -4.89 24.31 -3.44
C PRO A 52 -4.86 23.99 -4.94
N LEU A 53 -5.59 22.93 -5.35
CA LEU A 53 -5.61 22.42 -6.73
C LEU A 53 -5.84 23.51 -7.80
N PRO A 54 -6.78 24.49 -7.66
CA PRO A 54 -6.95 25.53 -8.65
C PRO A 54 -5.69 26.38 -8.89
N ARG A 55 -4.91 26.64 -7.83
CA ARG A 55 -3.63 27.35 -7.97
C ARG A 55 -2.57 26.53 -8.70
N LEU A 56 -2.57 25.20 -8.50
CA LEU A 56 -1.66 24.31 -9.23
C LEU A 56 -2.00 24.28 -10.72
N LEU A 57 -3.28 24.15 -11.07
CA LEU A 57 -3.75 24.16 -12.45
C LEU A 57 -3.40 25.49 -13.15
N ALA A 58 -3.68 26.63 -12.51
CA ALA A 58 -3.35 27.94 -13.06
C ALA A 58 -1.83 28.13 -13.24
N ARG A 59 -1.01 27.66 -12.32
CA ARG A 59 0.46 27.77 -12.36
C ARG A 59 1.09 26.91 -13.44
N HIS A 60 0.66 25.65 -13.54
CA HIS A 60 1.30 24.67 -14.41
C HIS A 60 0.65 24.60 -15.79
N ARG A 61 -0.63 25.00 -15.91
CA ARG A 61 -1.43 24.87 -17.13
C ARG A 61 -1.19 23.51 -17.78
N PRO A 62 -1.45 22.41 -17.05
CA PRO A 62 -1.13 21.08 -17.55
C PRO A 62 -2.00 20.71 -18.75
N ASP A 63 -1.42 19.94 -19.66
CA ASP A 63 -2.15 19.32 -20.76
C ASP A 63 -2.74 17.97 -20.29
N LEU A 64 -2.06 17.32 -19.32
CA LEU A 64 -2.46 16.05 -18.68
C LEU A 64 -2.27 16.13 -17.16
N VAL A 65 -3.26 15.65 -16.42
CA VAL A 65 -3.21 15.42 -14.96
C VAL A 65 -3.30 13.94 -14.69
N GLY A 66 -2.21 13.34 -14.16
CA GLY A 66 -2.18 11.98 -13.64
C GLY A 66 -2.47 11.95 -12.15
N ILE A 67 -3.39 11.10 -11.71
CA ILE A 67 -3.84 10.98 -10.33
C ILE A 67 -3.48 9.59 -9.81
N ALA A 68 -2.66 9.52 -8.77
CA ALA A 68 -2.19 8.27 -8.21
C ALA A 68 -3.18 7.69 -7.19
N GLY A 69 -3.61 6.43 -7.40
CA GLY A 69 -4.39 5.62 -6.47
C GLY A 69 -3.57 4.44 -5.95
N PRO A 70 -2.68 4.63 -4.96
CA PRO A 70 -1.83 3.54 -4.46
C PRO A 70 -2.60 2.49 -3.66
N HIS A 71 -3.69 2.85 -3.00
CA HIS A 71 -4.48 1.96 -2.15
C HIS A 71 -5.97 2.03 -2.49
N THR A 72 -6.70 0.93 -2.24
CA THR A 72 -8.15 0.86 -2.48
C THR A 72 -8.91 1.98 -1.76
N LEU A 73 -8.51 2.33 -0.56
CA LEU A 73 -9.11 3.43 0.21
C LEU A 73 -8.96 4.81 -0.46
N ASP A 74 -8.05 4.97 -1.43
CA ASP A 74 -7.87 6.23 -2.15
C ASP A 74 -8.88 6.43 -3.30
N THR A 75 -9.70 5.41 -3.64
CA THR A 75 -10.59 5.41 -4.80
C THR A 75 -11.49 6.66 -4.83
N THR A 76 -12.18 6.95 -3.73
CA THR A 76 -13.09 8.11 -3.63
C THR A 76 -12.34 9.43 -3.84
N GLU A 77 -11.13 9.56 -3.29
CA GLU A 77 -10.35 10.79 -3.42
C GLU A 77 -9.73 10.95 -4.82
N VAL A 78 -9.32 9.87 -5.47
CA VAL A 78 -8.88 9.90 -6.87
C VAL A 78 -9.99 10.46 -7.76
N LEU A 79 -11.21 9.95 -7.61
CA LEU A 79 -12.39 10.42 -8.37
C LEU A 79 -12.76 11.86 -7.99
N SER A 80 -12.69 12.23 -6.72
CA SER A 80 -12.92 13.60 -6.25
C SER A 80 -11.92 14.58 -6.88
N VAL A 81 -10.64 14.23 -6.92
CA VAL A 81 -9.61 15.07 -7.57
C VAL A 81 -9.88 15.18 -9.07
N ALA A 82 -10.21 14.08 -9.76
CA ALA A 82 -10.52 14.10 -11.19
C ALA A 82 -11.71 15.04 -11.50
N ARG A 83 -12.81 14.91 -10.76
CA ARG A 83 -13.99 15.80 -10.90
C ARG A 83 -13.65 17.25 -10.66
N ARG A 84 -12.80 17.56 -9.66
CA ARG A 84 -12.34 18.93 -9.38
C ARG A 84 -11.42 19.47 -10.46
N VAL A 85 -10.59 18.64 -11.09
CA VAL A 85 -9.79 19.03 -12.27
C VAL A 85 -10.71 19.39 -13.42
N LYS A 86 -11.67 18.52 -13.76
CA LYS A 86 -12.63 18.76 -14.85
C LYS A 86 -13.52 19.98 -14.63
N ALA A 87 -13.94 20.23 -13.39
CA ALA A 87 -14.71 21.43 -13.05
C ALA A 87 -13.91 22.74 -13.23
N ALA A 88 -12.60 22.70 -12.99
CA ALA A 88 -11.73 23.88 -13.08
C ALA A 88 -11.11 24.06 -14.49
N ALA A 89 -10.90 22.99 -15.22
CA ALA A 89 -10.23 22.95 -16.52
C ALA A 89 -10.74 21.73 -17.32
N PRO A 90 -11.93 21.85 -17.98
CA PRO A 90 -12.59 20.73 -18.67
C PRO A 90 -11.76 20.10 -19.79
N GLU A 91 -10.89 20.91 -20.44
CA GLU A 91 -10.03 20.50 -21.53
C GLU A 91 -8.83 19.64 -21.11
N VAL A 92 -8.44 19.70 -19.84
CA VAL A 92 -7.29 18.96 -19.33
C VAL A 92 -7.58 17.46 -19.34
N PHE A 93 -6.67 16.68 -19.93
CA PHE A 93 -6.79 15.22 -19.94
C PHE A 93 -6.52 14.66 -18.54
N THR A 94 -7.40 13.80 -18.06
CA THR A 94 -7.29 13.19 -16.71
C THR A 94 -7.01 11.69 -16.80
N LEU A 95 -6.03 11.24 -16.05
CA LEU A 95 -5.59 9.84 -16.00
C LEU A 95 -5.59 9.36 -14.55
N ALA A 96 -6.24 8.23 -14.28
CA ALA A 96 -6.06 7.49 -13.01
C ALA A 96 -5.03 6.37 -13.18
N GLY A 97 -4.16 6.15 -12.19
CA GLY A 97 -3.15 5.09 -12.20
C GLY A 97 -2.67 4.72 -10.81
N GLY A 98 -1.92 3.64 -10.69
CA GLY A 98 -1.41 3.09 -9.43
C GLY A 98 -2.02 1.76 -9.07
N HIS A 99 -1.57 1.15 -7.97
CA HIS A 99 -1.90 -0.23 -7.63
C HIS A 99 -3.41 -0.49 -7.51
N ALA A 100 -4.15 0.34 -6.78
CA ALA A 100 -5.60 0.17 -6.64
C ALA A 100 -6.33 0.26 -7.99
N VAL A 101 -5.88 1.16 -8.85
CA VAL A 101 -6.43 1.33 -10.20
C VAL A 101 -6.17 0.09 -11.06
N ALA A 102 -4.98 -0.48 -10.93
CA ALA A 102 -4.57 -1.64 -11.70
C ALA A 102 -5.32 -2.93 -11.30
N VAL A 103 -5.59 -3.12 -10.00
CA VAL A 103 -6.29 -4.32 -9.49
C VAL A 103 -7.82 -4.23 -9.63
N HIS A 104 -8.38 -3.02 -9.71
CA HIS A 104 -9.83 -2.80 -9.83
C HIS A 104 -10.15 -1.59 -10.72
N PRO A 105 -9.80 -1.62 -12.02
CA PRO A 105 -9.96 -0.47 -12.90
C PRO A 105 -11.40 0.02 -13.04
N SER A 106 -12.40 -0.89 -12.99
CA SER A 106 -13.82 -0.52 -13.09
C SER A 106 -14.32 0.42 -11.98
N ALA A 107 -13.68 0.43 -10.81
CA ALA A 107 -14.02 1.37 -9.73
C ALA A 107 -13.65 2.83 -10.09
N PHE A 108 -12.86 3.03 -11.14
CA PHE A 108 -12.40 4.35 -11.60
C PHE A 108 -13.07 4.80 -12.90
N GLU A 109 -14.05 4.06 -13.40
CA GLU A 109 -14.86 4.42 -14.56
C GLU A 109 -15.82 5.58 -14.21
N ASP A 110 -15.34 6.80 -14.36
CA ASP A 110 -16.05 8.04 -14.03
C ASP A 110 -15.89 9.05 -15.18
N PRO A 111 -16.96 9.80 -15.54
CA PRO A 111 -16.88 10.80 -16.61
C PRO A 111 -15.75 11.83 -16.45
N ALA A 112 -15.28 12.05 -15.23
CA ALA A 112 -14.15 12.92 -14.95
C ALA A 112 -12.78 12.27 -15.17
N VAL A 113 -12.71 10.98 -15.49
CA VAL A 113 -11.48 10.24 -15.79
C VAL A 113 -11.47 9.94 -17.29
N ASP A 114 -10.55 10.50 -18.05
CA ASP A 114 -10.48 10.28 -19.52
C ASP A 114 -9.81 8.95 -19.85
N ALA A 115 -8.89 8.50 -19.00
CA ALA A 115 -8.22 7.21 -19.17
C ALA A 115 -7.79 6.58 -17.81
N ILE A 116 -7.60 5.27 -17.82
CA ILE A 116 -7.23 4.45 -16.67
C ILE A 116 -5.99 3.65 -17.03
N CYS A 117 -4.89 3.86 -16.31
CA CYS A 117 -3.64 3.12 -16.47
C CYS A 117 -3.66 1.90 -15.54
N PHE A 118 -3.76 0.69 -16.11
CA PHE A 118 -3.84 -0.55 -15.34
C PHE A 118 -2.56 -1.39 -15.38
N GLU A 119 -1.46 -0.84 -15.94
CA GLU A 119 -0.13 -1.47 -15.95
C GLU A 119 0.96 -0.51 -15.49
N ASP A 120 2.25 -0.84 -15.77
CA ASP A 120 3.42 -0.05 -15.37
C ASP A 120 3.34 1.38 -15.96
N GLY A 121 3.05 2.37 -15.12
CA GLY A 121 2.84 3.77 -15.52
C GLY A 121 4.06 4.40 -16.20
N GLU A 122 5.26 3.92 -15.89
CA GLU A 122 6.52 4.37 -16.46
C GLU A 122 6.61 4.12 -17.97
N ARG A 123 5.83 3.17 -18.49
CA ARG A 123 5.72 2.90 -19.91
C ARG A 123 4.46 3.52 -20.51
N VAL A 124 3.33 3.33 -19.83
CA VAL A 124 2.01 3.74 -20.35
C VAL A 124 1.90 5.26 -20.45
N VAL A 125 2.35 6.02 -19.43
CA VAL A 125 2.12 7.46 -19.38
C VAL A 125 2.95 8.24 -20.42
N PRO A 126 4.24 7.92 -20.67
CA PRO A 126 4.97 8.52 -21.78
C PRO A 126 4.37 8.19 -23.16
N ALA A 127 3.89 6.95 -23.37
CA ALA A 127 3.23 6.56 -24.61
C ALA A 127 1.92 7.36 -24.82
N LEU A 128 1.11 7.51 -23.77
CA LEU A 128 -0.08 8.34 -23.78
C LEU A 128 0.26 9.81 -24.09
N ALA A 129 1.27 10.36 -23.42
CA ALA A 129 1.67 11.77 -23.64
C ALA A 129 2.15 12.00 -25.08
N ARG A 130 2.88 11.05 -25.66
CA ARG A 130 3.26 11.09 -27.07
C ARG A 130 2.05 11.05 -27.98
N ALA A 131 1.15 10.08 -27.80
CA ALA A 131 -0.05 9.94 -28.64
C ALA A 131 -0.93 11.19 -28.58
N LEU A 132 -1.14 11.77 -27.39
CA LEU A 132 -1.88 13.04 -27.24
C LEU A 132 -1.18 14.21 -27.93
N THR A 133 0.15 14.24 -27.97
CA THR A 133 0.91 15.30 -28.63
C THR A 133 0.78 15.23 -30.15
N HIS A 134 0.71 14.03 -30.71
CA HIS A 134 0.66 13.78 -32.16
C HIS A 134 -0.76 13.55 -32.71
N GLY A 135 -1.79 13.51 -31.83
CA GLY A 135 -3.16 13.20 -32.24
C GLY A 135 -3.34 11.73 -32.66
N GLU A 136 -2.51 10.84 -32.15
CA GLU A 136 -2.57 9.39 -32.43
C GLU A 136 -3.76 8.73 -31.67
N PRO A 137 -4.33 7.62 -32.18
CA PRO A 137 -5.34 6.84 -31.47
C PRO A 137 -4.81 6.32 -30.13
N LEU A 138 -5.66 6.36 -29.09
CA LEU A 138 -5.28 5.97 -27.72
C LEU A 138 -5.62 4.53 -27.39
N GLU A 139 -6.60 3.93 -28.09
CA GLU A 139 -7.19 2.62 -27.78
C GLU A 139 -6.21 1.46 -28.00
N GLY A 140 -5.17 1.69 -28.79
CA GLY A 140 -4.11 0.72 -29.05
C GLY A 140 -2.97 0.73 -28.03
N ILE A 141 -2.96 1.65 -27.06
CA ILE A 141 -1.87 1.77 -26.07
C ILE A 141 -1.99 0.63 -25.07
N PRO A 142 -0.98 -0.28 -24.97
CA PRO A 142 -1.01 -1.37 -24.00
C PRO A 142 -1.04 -0.85 -22.56
N GLY A 143 -1.89 -1.45 -21.72
CA GLY A 143 -2.04 -1.09 -20.31
C GLY A 143 -2.93 0.13 -20.04
N LEU A 144 -3.62 0.64 -21.07
CA LEU A 144 -4.51 1.79 -20.98
C LEU A 144 -5.97 1.40 -21.27
N MET A 145 -6.91 1.91 -20.46
CA MET A 145 -8.34 1.96 -20.81
C MET A 145 -8.69 3.41 -21.10
N VAL A 146 -9.44 3.65 -22.17
CA VAL A 146 -9.80 5.01 -22.61
C VAL A 146 -11.31 5.16 -22.64
N ARG A 147 -11.84 6.27 -22.14
CA ARG A 147 -13.27 6.59 -22.21
C ARG A 147 -13.72 6.72 -23.66
N ALA A 148 -14.74 5.96 -24.04
CA ALA A 148 -15.18 5.82 -25.43
C ALA A 148 -15.63 7.14 -26.06
N ASP A 149 -16.37 7.95 -25.32
CA ASP A 149 -16.68 9.32 -25.74
C ASP A 149 -16.34 10.34 -24.63
N ARG A 150 -15.25 11.04 -24.83
CA ARG A 150 -14.77 12.08 -23.91
C ARG A 150 -15.53 13.40 -24.03
N ARG A 151 -16.33 13.59 -25.10
CA ARG A 151 -17.16 14.78 -25.29
C ARG A 151 -18.51 14.64 -24.61
N ASP A 152 -18.97 13.41 -24.43
CA ASP A 152 -20.20 13.14 -23.67
C ASP A 152 -19.90 13.07 -22.16
N PRO A 153 -20.37 14.06 -21.36
CA PRO A 153 -20.17 14.08 -19.91
C PRO A 153 -20.90 12.94 -19.17
N ALA A 154 -21.83 12.25 -19.84
CA ALA A 154 -22.54 11.12 -19.28
C ALA A 154 -21.89 9.75 -19.61
N CYS A 155 -20.96 9.72 -20.58
CA CYS A 155 -20.30 8.48 -21.00
C CYS A 155 -19.47 7.88 -19.88
N ARG A 156 -19.82 6.63 -19.50
CA ARG A 156 -19.09 5.81 -18.52
C ARG A 156 -18.53 4.54 -19.17
N THR A 157 -18.57 4.43 -20.47
CA THR A 157 -18.03 3.29 -21.20
C THR A 157 -16.57 3.52 -21.49
N TYR A 158 -15.75 2.50 -21.25
CA TYR A 158 -14.32 2.51 -21.50
C TYR A 158 -13.95 1.39 -22.47
N THR A 159 -13.08 1.71 -23.40
CA THR A 159 -12.43 0.73 -24.28
C THR A 159 -11.12 0.31 -23.64
N ARG A 160 -10.99 -0.97 -23.34
CA ARG A 160 -9.76 -1.54 -22.77
C ARG A 160 -8.77 -1.81 -23.90
N GLY A 161 -7.61 -1.20 -23.83
CA GLY A 161 -6.47 -1.52 -24.70
C GLY A 161 -5.87 -2.89 -24.39
N PRO A 162 -4.96 -3.37 -25.22
CA PRO A 162 -4.31 -4.66 -25.03
C PRO A 162 -3.50 -4.66 -23.73
N SER A 163 -3.31 -5.84 -23.14
CA SER A 163 -2.25 -6.01 -22.13
C SER A 163 -0.90 -6.08 -22.84
N SER A 164 0.13 -5.63 -22.14
CA SER A 164 1.48 -5.71 -22.67
C SER A 164 1.97 -7.14 -22.72
N SER A 165 2.66 -7.48 -23.80
CA SER A 165 3.33 -8.78 -23.93
C SER A 165 4.49 -8.94 -22.94
N GLU A 166 5.11 -7.85 -22.56
CA GLU A 166 6.25 -7.81 -21.65
C GLU A 166 6.10 -6.70 -20.59
N ARG A 167 6.56 -7.00 -19.39
CA ARG A 167 6.69 -5.99 -18.33
C ARG A 167 7.91 -5.11 -18.58
N VAL A 168 7.88 -3.86 -18.09
CA VAL A 168 9.03 -2.96 -18.20
C VAL A 168 10.26 -3.54 -17.50
N GLY A 169 11.42 -3.48 -18.15
CA GLY A 169 12.70 -3.79 -17.52
C GLY A 169 12.98 -2.78 -16.40
N LEU A 170 13.13 -3.23 -15.14
CA LEU A 170 13.23 -2.29 -14.02
C LEU A 170 14.45 -1.37 -14.12
N ASP A 171 15.53 -1.83 -14.72
CA ASP A 171 16.76 -1.02 -14.91
C ASP A 171 16.64 -0.03 -16.08
N GLU A 172 15.65 -0.21 -16.96
CA GLU A 172 15.34 0.74 -18.04
C GLU A 172 14.61 1.98 -17.48
N VAL A 173 13.96 1.83 -16.32
CA VAL A 173 13.31 2.96 -15.64
C VAL A 173 14.39 3.84 -15.00
N PRO A 174 14.45 5.14 -15.32
CA PRO A 174 15.41 6.05 -14.70
C PRO A 174 15.27 6.11 -13.18
N LEU A 175 16.28 6.63 -12.48
CA LEU A 175 16.15 6.95 -11.07
C LEU A 175 14.97 7.89 -10.83
N PRO A 176 14.24 7.75 -9.70
CA PRO A 176 13.06 8.57 -9.42
C PRO A 176 13.36 10.06 -9.51
N ALA A 177 12.50 10.81 -10.18
CA ALA A 177 12.65 12.24 -10.35
C ALA A 177 12.28 13.02 -9.09
N ARG A 178 12.94 12.73 -7.95
CA ARG A 178 12.67 13.38 -6.65
C ARG A 178 12.80 14.90 -6.70
N HIS A 179 13.62 15.44 -7.62
CA HIS A 179 13.72 16.88 -7.89
C HIS A 179 12.43 17.49 -8.46
N ARG A 180 11.52 16.67 -9.01
CA ARG A 180 10.20 17.09 -9.49
C ARG A 180 9.15 17.13 -8.39
N LEU A 181 9.37 16.44 -7.29
CA LEU A 181 8.52 16.54 -6.12
C LEU A 181 8.60 17.95 -5.53
N LYS A 182 7.46 18.62 -5.46
CA LYS A 182 7.38 20.01 -4.96
C LYS A 182 7.13 20.11 -3.46
N SER A 183 6.89 18.99 -2.81
CA SER A 183 6.81 18.90 -1.35
C SER A 183 8.21 18.76 -0.74
N SER A 184 8.43 19.39 0.40
CA SER A 184 9.70 19.20 1.13
C SER A 184 9.76 17.79 1.73
N HIS A 185 10.86 17.07 1.54
CA HIS A 185 11.08 15.74 2.10
C HIS A 185 10.95 15.70 3.64
N ARG A 186 11.10 16.83 4.34
CA ARG A 186 10.85 16.93 5.80
C ARG A 186 9.43 16.50 6.22
N HIS A 187 8.47 16.46 5.30
CA HIS A 187 7.10 16.04 5.55
C HIS A 187 6.93 14.53 5.58
N TYR A 188 7.89 13.79 5.00
CA TYR A 188 7.84 12.33 4.96
C TYR A 188 8.56 11.75 6.17
N LEU A 189 7.87 10.87 6.86
CA LEU A 189 8.30 10.33 8.15
C LEU A 189 7.78 8.92 8.39
N CYS A 190 8.53 8.16 9.16
CA CYS A 190 8.09 6.92 9.77
C CYS A 190 8.27 7.03 11.28
N VAL A 191 7.16 7.14 12.00
CA VAL A 191 7.10 7.42 13.45
C VAL A 191 7.98 8.64 13.80
N GLN A 192 9.17 8.44 14.33
CA GLN A 192 10.11 9.51 14.72
C GLN A 192 11.20 9.79 13.69
N ARG A 193 11.37 8.91 12.70
CA ARG A 193 12.38 9.06 11.66
C ARG A 193 11.92 10.07 10.62
N ARG A 194 12.73 11.07 10.35
CA ARG A 194 12.48 12.10 9.32
C ARG A 194 13.76 12.80 8.88
N PRO A 195 13.92 13.20 7.61
CA PRO A 195 13.07 12.73 6.50
C PRO A 195 13.28 11.24 6.23
N VAL A 196 12.25 10.58 5.67
CA VAL A 196 12.33 9.20 5.19
C VAL A 196 12.20 9.21 3.68
N TYR A 197 13.06 8.45 3.02
CA TYR A 197 13.08 8.26 1.57
C TYR A 197 12.67 6.84 1.23
N LEU A 198 12.03 6.66 0.08
CA LEU A 198 11.72 5.33 -0.45
C LEU A 198 12.77 4.89 -1.46
N VAL A 199 13.16 3.64 -1.40
CA VAL A 199 13.98 2.97 -2.43
C VAL A 199 13.33 1.64 -2.77
N GLU A 200 13.16 1.36 -4.06
CA GLU A 200 12.63 0.10 -4.57
C GLU A 200 13.79 -0.72 -5.14
N THR A 201 14.02 -1.93 -4.62
CA THR A 201 15.08 -2.82 -5.10
C THR A 201 14.55 -3.96 -5.97
N ALA A 202 13.26 -4.27 -5.80
CA ALA A 202 12.53 -5.28 -6.54
C ALA A 202 11.04 -4.98 -6.51
N ARG A 203 10.31 -5.55 -7.45
CA ARG A 203 8.86 -5.38 -7.60
C ARG A 203 8.18 -6.73 -7.72
N GLY A 204 7.09 -6.91 -6.97
CA GLY A 204 6.25 -8.10 -6.99
C GLY A 204 6.53 -9.09 -5.88
N CYS A 205 5.79 -10.20 -5.90
CA CYS A 205 5.88 -11.26 -4.89
C CYS A 205 5.52 -12.62 -5.51
N PRO A 206 6.34 -13.67 -5.33
CA PRO A 206 6.07 -14.98 -5.90
C PRO A 206 5.06 -15.82 -5.08
N TYR A 207 4.69 -15.36 -3.89
CA TYR A 207 3.76 -16.06 -3.00
C TYR A 207 2.30 -15.80 -3.36
N ARG A 208 1.35 -16.58 -2.78
CA ARG A 208 -0.07 -16.60 -3.16
C ARG A 208 -1.02 -16.35 -1.98
N CYS A 209 -0.64 -15.52 -1.03
CA CYS A 209 -1.53 -15.23 0.11
C CYS A 209 -2.91 -14.78 -0.39
N SER A 210 -3.98 -15.39 0.12
CA SER A 210 -5.37 -15.21 -0.39
C SER A 210 -5.90 -13.78 -0.25
N PHE A 211 -5.42 -13.04 0.74
CA PHE A 211 -5.81 -11.68 1.05
C PHE A 211 -4.99 -10.60 0.30
N CYS A 212 -3.88 -10.98 -0.35
CA CYS A 212 -2.92 -10.03 -0.92
C CYS A 212 -3.17 -9.78 -2.41
N SER A 213 -3.34 -8.52 -2.80
CA SER A 213 -3.55 -8.11 -4.19
C SER A 213 -2.28 -7.99 -5.03
N VAL A 214 -1.10 -7.96 -4.40
CA VAL A 214 0.18 -7.72 -5.09
C VAL A 214 0.46 -8.79 -6.14
N TRP A 215 0.46 -10.07 -5.75
CA TRP A 215 0.87 -11.15 -6.62
C TRP A 215 -0.08 -11.36 -7.82
N GLN A 216 -1.36 -11.01 -7.67
CA GLN A 216 -2.33 -11.10 -8.76
C GLN A 216 -2.08 -10.04 -9.83
N HIS A 217 -1.78 -8.80 -9.40
CA HIS A 217 -1.46 -7.72 -10.33
C HIS A 217 -0.19 -7.98 -11.15
N VAL A 218 0.82 -8.60 -10.54
CA VAL A 218 2.11 -8.86 -11.20
C VAL A 218 2.23 -10.28 -11.77
N ASP A 219 1.13 -11.03 -11.82
CA ASP A 219 1.11 -12.43 -12.26
C ASP A 219 2.21 -13.29 -11.59
N ARG A 220 2.37 -13.11 -10.28
CA ARG A 220 3.36 -13.82 -9.45
C ARG A 220 4.81 -13.63 -9.90
N THR A 221 5.07 -12.62 -10.70
CA THR A 221 6.45 -12.30 -11.08
C THR A 221 7.17 -11.60 -9.94
N TYR A 222 8.46 -11.83 -9.85
CA TYR A 222 9.36 -11.09 -8.97
C TYR A 222 10.52 -10.60 -9.82
N ARG A 223 10.62 -9.29 -9.98
CA ARG A 223 11.62 -8.63 -10.83
C ARG A 223 12.55 -7.81 -9.96
N CYS A 224 13.85 -7.98 -10.14
CA CYS A 224 14.87 -7.25 -9.40
C CYS A 224 15.52 -6.18 -10.28
N ARG A 225 15.86 -5.05 -9.68
CA ARG A 225 16.82 -4.10 -10.25
C ARG A 225 18.23 -4.65 -10.13
N SER A 226 19.16 -4.23 -10.98
CA SER A 226 20.56 -4.57 -10.79
C SER A 226 21.11 -3.96 -9.49
N ILE A 227 22.11 -4.60 -8.93
CA ILE A 227 22.77 -4.12 -7.70
C ILE A 227 23.35 -2.73 -7.92
N ASP A 228 23.90 -2.47 -9.10
CA ASP A 228 24.44 -1.14 -9.44
C ASP A 228 23.38 -0.07 -9.43
N TRP A 229 22.21 -0.34 -10.04
CA TRP A 229 21.10 0.59 -10.04
C TRP A 229 20.63 0.90 -8.60
N VAL A 230 20.45 -0.13 -7.77
CA VAL A 230 20.05 0.04 -6.36
C VAL A 230 21.09 0.84 -5.56
N CYS A 231 22.37 0.54 -5.73
CA CYS A 231 23.42 1.28 -5.06
C CYS A 231 23.43 2.76 -5.45
N ARG A 232 23.19 3.09 -6.73
CA ARG A 232 23.07 4.49 -7.18
C ARG A 232 21.87 5.18 -6.52
N ASP A 233 20.71 4.53 -6.45
CA ASP A 233 19.54 5.12 -5.80
C ASP A 233 19.74 5.26 -4.28
N MET A 234 20.27 4.22 -3.64
CA MET A 234 20.64 4.29 -2.21
C MET A 234 21.63 5.43 -1.92
N ALA A 235 22.62 5.64 -2.77
CA ALA A 235 23.59 6.73 -2.59
C ALA A 235 22.96 8.13 -2.77
N SER A 236 21.91 8.24 -3.60
CA SER A 236 21.26 9.51 -3.93
C SER A 236 20.34 10.06 -2.83
N VAL A 237 19.92 9.22 -1.87
CA VAL A 237 18.94 9.56 -0.84
C VAL A 237 19.56 9.73 0.55
N GLY A 238 18.82 10.38 1.45
CA GLY A 238 19.30 10.69 2.81
C GLY A 238 19.46 9.47 3.73
N ALA A 239 19.66 9.75 5.00
CA ALA A 239 20.10 8.76 6.00
C ALA A 239 19.04 7.74 6.42
N ASN A 240 17.74 8.06 6.30
CA ASN A 240 16.67 7.16 6.68
C ASN A 240 15.94 6.67 5.42
N VAL A 241 15.92 5.37 5.23
CA VAL A 241 15.34 4.72 4.06
C VAL A 241 14.28 3.70 4.47
N PHE A 242 13.15 3.72 3.81
CA PHE A 242 12.22 2.61 3.79
C PHE A 242 12.32 1.93 2.42
N VAL A 243 12.65 0.64 2.42
CA VAL A 243 12.68 -0.15 1.19
C VAL A 243 11.25 -0.54 0.83
N ALA A 244 10.79 -0.03 -0.32
CA ALA A 244 9.39 -0.11 -0.75
C ALA A 244 9.05 -1.43 -1.47
N ASP A 245 9.90 -2.45 -1.36
CA ASP A 245 9.67 -3.75 -1.96
C ASP A 245 8.49 -4.46 -1.28
N ASP A 246 7.66 -5.16 -2.06
CA ASP A 246 6.61 -6.04 -1.53
C ASP A 246 7.19 -7.20 -0.73
N LEU A 247 8.40 -7.63 -1.09
CA LEU A 247 9.17 -8.68 -0.43
C LEU A 247 10.66 -8.39 -0.50
N PHE A 248 11.25 -7.88 0.56
CA PHE A 248 12.68 -7.68 0.64
C PHE A 248 13.42 -8.97 1.06
N TRP A 249 14.70 -9.04 0.78
CA TRP A 249 15.57 -10.18 1.03
C TRP A 249 15.32 -11.42 0.15
N HIS A 250 14.64 -11.24 -0.96
CA HIS A 250 14.43 -12.29 -1.96
C HIS A 250 15.05 -11.87 -3.32
N PRO A 251 15.76 -12.76 -4.04
CA PRO A 251 16.40 -13.98 -3.55
C PRO A 251 17.49 -13.68 -2.51
N ALA A 252 17.71 -14.61 -1.59
CA ALA A 252 18.60 -14.40 -0.44
C ALA A 252 20.05 -14.08 -0.85
N GLU A 253 20.57 -14.78 -1.85
CA GLU A 253 21.95 -14.64 -2.34
C GLU A 253 22.17 -13.25 -2.94
N ARG A 254 21.25 -12.80 -3.83
CA ARG A 254 21.30 -11.46 -4.42
C ARG A 254 21.21 -10.39 -3.35
N SER A 255 20.34 -10.57 -2.36
CA SER A 255 20.18 -9.60 -1.29
C SER A 255 21.45 -9.49 -0.43
N ALA A 256 22.10 -10.60 -0.12
CA ALA A 256 23.38 -10.60 0.58
C ALA A 256 24.50 -9.95 -0.24
N GLU A 257 24.50 -10.13 -1.56
CA GLU A 257 25.43 -9.47 -2.47
C GLU A 257 25.22 -7.94 -2.50
N LEU A 258 23.96 -7.50 -2.59
CA LEU A 258 23.60 -6.08 -2.51
C LEU A 258 24.13 -5.45 -1.21
N ALA A 259 23.95 -6.11 -0.07
CA ALA A 259 24.46 -5.63 1.20
C ALA A 259 25.97 -5.46 1.19
N ARG A 260 26.71 -6.47 0.69
CA ARG A 260 28.17 -6.42 0.56
C ARG A 260 28.63 -5.30 -0.37
N GLU A 261 27.95 -5.11 -1.50
CA GLU A 261 28.32 -4.07 -2.46
C GLU A 261 28.02 -2.66 -1.92
N MET A 262 26.91 -2.47 -1.18
CA MET A 262 26.66 -1.21 -0.47
C MET A 262 27.78 -0.87 0.50
N VAL A 263 28.20 -1.85 1.33
CA VAL A 263 29.32 -1.65 2.29
C VAL A 263 30.61 -1.33 1.56
N LYS A 264 30.95 -2.06 0.51
CA LYS A 264 32.15 -1.85 -0.31
C LYS A 264 32.19 -0.44 -0.93
N ARG A 265 31.05 0.10 -1.36
CA ARG A 265 30.91 1.47 -1.90
C ARG A 265 30.81 2.55 -0.82
N GLY A 266 30.89 2.20 0.47
CA GLY A 266 30.72 3.15 1.57
C GLY A 266 29.30 3.68 1.73
N ILE A 267 28.30 3.01 1.14
CA ILE A 267 26.89 3.39 1.25
C ILE A 267 26.35 2.85 2.58
N ARG A 268 26.25 3.73 3.57
CA ARG A 268 25.72 3.39 4.88
C ARG A 268 24.59 4.33 5.27
N LYS A 269 23.51 3.77 5.79
CA LYS A 269 22.34 4.53 6.27
C LYS A 269 22.33 4.62 7.81
N GLU A 270 21.66 5.62 8.34
CA GLU A 270 21.40 5.65 9.79
C GLU A 270 20.31 4.66 10.15
N TRP A 271 19.29 4.56 9.32
CA TRP A 271 18.16 3.68 9.53
C TRP A 271 17.60 3.14 8.20
N ILE A 272 17.30 1.84 8.20
CA ILE A 272 16.59 1.16 7.11
C ILE A 272 15.40 0.42 7.70
N LEU A 273 14.22 0.61 7.11
CA LEU A 273 13.05 -0.24 7.32
C LEU A 273 12.85 -1.13 6.09
N VAL A 274 12.62 -2.41 6.33
CA VAL A 274 12.35 -3.38 5.26
C VAL A 274 11.08 -4.17 5.57
N GLN A 275 10.43 -4.69 4.53
CA GLN A 275 9.31 -5.62 4.64
C GLN A 275 9.77 -7.01 4.22
N SER A 276 9.47 -8.02 5.03
CA SER A 276 9.88 -9.39 4.74
C SER A 276 8.94 -10.42 5.34
N ARG A 277 9.15 -11.68 4.92
CA ARG A 277 8.45 -12.85 5.45
C ARG A 277 9.31 -13.51 6.53
N THR A 278 8.65 -14.08 7.52
CA THR A 278 9.32 -14.78 8.64
C THR A 278 10.05 -16.04 8.18
N ASP A 279 9.48 -16.79 7.25
CA ASP A 279 10.10 -18.02 6.71
C ASP A 279 11.41 -17.75 5.95
N LEU A 280 11.54 -16.61 5.28
CA LEU A 280 12.79 -16.19 4.63
C LEU A 280 13.91 -15.99 5.67
N VAL A 281 13.63 -15.23 6.72
CA VAL A 281 14.60 -14.96 7.78
C VAL A 281 14.92 -16.21 8.58
N ALA A 282 13.92 -17.06 8.84
CA ALA A 282 14.10 -18.33 9.54
C ALA A 282 15.02 -19.30 8.78
N ARG A 283 14.93 -19.32 7.44
CA ARG A 283 15.76 -20.18 6.57
C ARG A 283 17.13 -19.61 6.26
N HIS A 284 17.24 -18.27 6.21
CA HIS A 284 18.46 -17.58 5.78
C HIS A 284 18.97 -16.56 6.82
N PRO A 285 19.34 -16.97 8.04
CA PRO A 285 19.78 -16.04 9.10
C PRO A 285 21.04 -15.27 8.74
N GLY A 286 21.88 -15.78 7.83
CA GLY A 286 23.07 -15.09 7.30
C GLY A 286 22.76 -13.78 6.55
N LEU A 287 21.51 -13.57 6.10
CA LEU A 287 21.06 -12.28 5.56
C LEU A 287 21.17 -11.16 6.59
N LEU A 288 20.77 -11.43 7.83
CA LEU A 288 20.85 -10.44 8.91
C LEU A 288 22.30 -10.04 9.19
N GLU A 289 23.22 -11.02 9.18
CA GLU A 289 24.64 -10.76 9.35
C GLU A 289 25.17 -9.90 8.20
N ALA A 290 24.84 -10.23 6.94
CA ALA A 290 25.31 -9.50 5.77
C ALA A 290 24.79 -8.03 5.75
N TRP A 291 23.54 -7.80 6.14
CA TRP A 291 22.96 -6.45 6.13
C TRP A 291 23.33 -5.58 7.33
N ARG A 292 23.77 -6.18 8.45
CA ARG A 292 24.04 -5.43 9.69
C ARG A 292 25.00 -4.25 9.50
N PRO A 293 26.08 -4.33 8.68
CA PRO A 293 26.99 -3.21 8.45
C PRO A 293 26.41 -2.09 7.59
N ALA A 294 25.37 -2.35 6.79
CA ALA A 294 24.80 -1.40 5.84
C ALA A 294 24.04 -0.23 6.50
N ALA A 295 23.65 -0.38 7.78
CA ALA A 295 23.00 0.70 8.50
C ALA A 295 23.34 0.71 10.00
N GLY A 296 23.10 1.86 10.63
CA GLY A 296 23.18 2.01 12.09
C GLY A 296 22.09 1.21 12.81
N GLN A 297 20.88 1.24 12.28
CA GLN A 297 19.74 0.47 12.73
C GLN A 297 18.97 -0.07 11.53
N ILE A 298 18.54 -1.33 11.60
CA ILE A 298 17.63 -1.93 10.62
C ILE A 298 16.42 -2.47 11.38
N ASP A 299 15.24 -2.07 10.93
CA ASP A 299 13.96 -2.54 11.43
C ASP A 299 13.28 -3.39 10.37
N VAL A 300 12.67 -4.49 10.78
CA VAL A 300 11.95 -5.40 9.88
C VAL A 300 10.47 -5.36 10.22
N PHE A 301 9.66 -5.10 9.21
CA PHE A 301 8.22 -5.28 9.26
C PHE A 301 7.87 -6.67 8.74
N PHE A 302 7.34 -7.52 9.60
CA PHE A 302 6.89 -8.85 9.25
C PHE A 302 5.38 -8.93 9.08
N GLY A 303 4.92 -9.61 8.03
CA GLY A 303 3.58 -10.16 8.02
C GLY A 303 3.55 -11.41 8.89
N PHE A 304 3.13 -11.29 10.13
CA PHE A 304 2.92 -12.45 11.02
C PHE A 304 1.62 -13.17 10.70
N GLU A 305 0.59 -12.43 10.35
CA GLU A 305 -0.77 -12.75 9.94
C GLU A 305 -1.58 -13.51 11.01
N ALA A 306 -1.18 -14.71 11.41
CA ALA A 306 -1.95 -15.53 12.37
C ALA A 306 -1.07 -16.13 13.47
N PRO A 307 -1.64 -16.41 14.67
CA PRO A 307 -0.93 -17.02 15.79
C PRO A 307 -0.90 -18.55 15.75
N THR A 308 -1.49 -19.17 14.73
CA THR A 308 -1.63 -20.63 14.56
C THR A 308 -1.27 -21.07 13.15
N ASP A 309 -0.79 -22.29 12.98
CA ASP A 309 -0.50 -22.87 11.67
C ASP A 309 -1.76 -23.00 10.82
N THR A 310 -2.89 -23.37 11.44
CA THR A 310 -4.19 -23.42 10.75
C THR A 310 -4.57 -22.04 10.21
N GLY A 311 -4.48 -20.98 11.03
CA GLY A 311 -4.79 -19.62 10.57
C GLY A 311 -3.85 -19.13 9.46
N LEU A 312 -2.58 -19.57 9.45
CA LEU A 312 -1.65 -19.28 8.35
C LEU A 312 -2.05 -20.03 7.08
N GLN A 313 -2.50 -21.29 7.20
CA GLN A 313 -2.99 -22.09 6.07
C GLN A 313 -4.27 -21.48 5.45
N ASP A 314 -5.23 -21.05 6.28
CA ASP A 314 -6.47 -20.40 5.85
C ASP A 314 -6.18 -19.13 5.00
N LEU A 315 -5.11 -18.43 5.32
CA LEU A 315 -4.62 -17.26 4.58
C LEU A 315 -3.72 -17.63 3.40
N SER A 316 -3.52 -18.91 3.11
CA SER A 316 -2.58 -19.42 2.09
C SER A 316 -1.16 -18.84 2.26
N LYS A 317 -0.74 -18.69 3.52
CA LYS A 317 0.61 -18.20 3.87
C LYS A 317 1.54 -19.40 4.01
N ASP A 318 2.37 -19.68 3.02
CA ASP A 318 3.35 -20.78 3.03
C ASP A 318 4.45 -20.58 4.10
N SER A 319 4.07 -20.55 5.38
CA SER A 319 4.92 -20.29 6.56
C SER A 319 4.26 -20.88 7.79
N GLY A 320 5.04 -21.24 8.79
CA GLY A 320 4.56 -21.80 10.05
C GLY A 320 4.85 -20.89 11.25
N VAL A 321 4.16 -21.17 12.36
CA VAL A 321 4.37 -20.48 13.65
C VAL A 321 5.82 -20.63 14.14
N ASP A 322 6.47 -21.75 13.83
CA ASP A 322 7.87 -21.97 14.17
C ASP A 322 8.81 -21.05 13.37
N ASP A 323 8.49 -20.74 12.11
CA ASP A 323 9.22 -19.75 11.33
C ASP A 323 9.14 -18.36 11.98
N ILE A 324 7.98 -17.99 12.53
CA ILE A 324 7.82 -16.75 13.28
C ILE A 324 8.76 -16.70 14.48
N ARG A 325 8.76 -17.77 15.28
CA ARG A 325 9.62 -17.87 16.48
C ARG A 325 11.11 -17.75 16.12
N ARG A 326 11.55 -18.50 15.11
CA ARG A 326 12.94 -18.50 14.63
C ARG A 326 13.34 -17.13 14.07
N ALA A 327 12.51 -16.51 13.23
CA ALA A 327 12.79 -15.21 12.68
C ALA A 327 12.95 -14.14 13.78
N VAL A 328 12.04 -14.12 14.77
CA VAL A 328 12.12 -13.21 15.92
C VAL A 328 13.40 -13.45 16.73
N ALA A 329 13.78 -14.72 16.98
CA ALA A 329 14.99 -15.06 17.69
C ALA A 329 16.26 -14.59 16.92
N HIS A 330 16.31 -14.81 15.61
CA HIS A 330 17.41 -14.36 14.76
C HIS A 330 17.52 -12.83 14.74
N CYS A 331 16.41 -12.11 14.55
CA CYS A 331 16.40 -10.64 14.56
C CYS A 331 16.94 -10.09 15.90
N ARG A 332 16.53 -10.66 17.04
CA ARG A 332 17.05 -10.25 18.35
C ARG A 332 18.54 -10.54 18.50
N ARG A 333 19.01 -11.70 18.06
CA ARG A 333 20.43 -12.06 18.10
C ARG A 333 21.29 -11.05 17.34
N PHE A 334 20.83 -10.57 16.19
CA PHE A 334 21.58 -9.64 15.35
C PHE A 334 21.27 -8.16 15.64
N GLY A 335 20.43 -7.85 16.63
CA GLY A 335 20.10 -6.47 17.04
C GLY A 335 19.21 -5.72 16.06
N TYR A 336 18.31 -6.42 15.36
CA TYR A 336 17.30 -5.83 14.48
C TYR A 336 16.08 -5.39 15.28
N GLY A 337 15.49 -4.26 14.90
CA GLY A 337 14.16 -3.91 15.38
C GLY A 337 13.10 -4.80 14.71
N ILE A 338 12.08 -5.17 15.47
CA ILE A 338 11.03 -6.07 15.00
C ILE A 338 9.71 -5.33 15.13
N THR A 339 9.00 -5.23 14.02
CA THR A 339 7.60 -4.84 13.97
C THR A 339 6.87 -5.77 13.01
N GLY A 340 5.55 -5.72 13.00
CA GLY A 340 4.77 -6.55 12.08
C GLY A 340 3.30 -6.49 12.40
N ASN A 341 2.53 -7.27 11.67
CA ASN A 341 1.09 -7.22 11.71
C ASN A 341 0.48 -8.61 11.85
N PHE A 342 -0.61 -8.67 12.63
CA PHE A 342 -1.53 -9.79 12.68
C PHE A 342 -2.86 -9.39 12.05
N ILE A 343 -3.48 -10.33 11.36
CA ILE A 343 -4.80 -10.17 10.75
C ILE A 343 -5.83 -10.79 11.69
N VAL A 344 -6.81 -10.00 12.09
CA VAL A 344 -7.95 -10.44 12.92
C VAL A 344 -9.11 -10.71 11.98
N ASP A 345 -9.59 -11.96 11.97
CA ASP A 345 -10.71 -12.36 11.13
C ASP A 345 -12.04 -11.99 11.83
N PRO A 346 -13.00 -11.32 11.17
CA PRO A 346 -14.34 -11.12 11.70
C PRO A 346 -15.07 -12.41 12.09
N LEU A 347 -14.64 -13.56 11.58
CA LEU A 347 -15.18 -14.85 11.98
C LEU A 347 -14.59 -15.41 13.29
N TRP A 348 -13.65 -14.75 13.91
CA TRP A 348 -13.07 -15.17 15.18
C TRP A 348 -14.07 -15.14 16.33
N GLY A 349 -13.94 -16.12 17.23
CA GLY A 349 -14.54 -16.11 18.56
C GLY A 349 -13.56 -15.59 19.62
N GLN A 350 -14.00 -15.59 20.88
CA GLN A 350 -13.18 -15.11 22.00
C GLN A 350 -11.88 -15.88 22.14
N GLU A 351 -11.90 -17.20 21.97
CA GLU A 351 -10.73 -18.05 22.09
C GLU A 351 -9.62 -17.72 21.07
N ASP A 352 -9.99 -17.26 19.88
CA ASP A 352 -9.04 -16.86 18.86
C ASP A 352 -8.28 -15.60 19.29
N PHE A 353 -8.98 -14.64 19.90
CA PHE A 353 -8.34 -13.45 20.47
C PHE A 353 -7.42 -13.83 21.65
N GLU A 354 -7.84 -14.74 22.53
CA GLU A 354 -7.03 -15.20 23.65
C GLU A 354 -5.76 -15.90 23.15
N ARG A 355 -5.84 -16.75 22.13
CA ARG A 355 -4.68 -17.35 21.46
C ARG A 355 -3.72 -16.29 20.90
N LEU A 356 -4.25 -15.24 20.25
CA LEU A 356 -3.43 -14.13 19.75
C LEU A 356 -2.71 -13.40 20.89
N TRP A 357 -3.40 -13.13 22.00
CA TRP A 357 -2.81 -12.44 23.15
C TRP A 357 -1.70 -13.25 23.79
N ASP A 358 -1.92 -14.54 23.98
CA ASP A 358 -0.91 -15.46 24.54
C ASP A 358 0.29 -15.59 23.60
N PHE A 359 0.06 -15.73 22.31
CA PHE A 359 1.13 -15.83 21.32
C PHE A 359 2.00 -14.57 21.30
N THR A 360 1.40 -13.39 21.21
CA THR A 360 2.14 -12.12 21.23
C THR A 360 2.88 -11.88 22.53
N ALA A 361 2.30 -12.37 23.66
CA ALA A 361 2.92 -12.32 24.97
C ALA A 361 4.18 -13.18 25.05
N HIS A 362 4.08 -14.44 24.62
CA HIS A 362 5.20 -15.37 24.63
C HIS A 362 6.34 -14.93 23.71
N LEU A 363 6.01 -14.39 22.54
CA LEU A 363 7.02 -13.82 21.65
C LEU A 363 7.66 -12.54 22.18
N GLY A 364 7.05 -11.88 23.18
CA GLY A 364 7.56 -10.63 23.74
C GLY A 364 7.65 -9.52 22.70
N LEU A 365 6.66 -9.42 21.81
CA LEU A 365 6.58 -8.39 20.79
C LEU A 365 5.92 -7.15 21.38
N ASP A 366 6.63 -6.01 21.34
CA ASP A 366 6.16 -4.76 21.94
C ASP A 366 5.60 -3.77 20.89
N HIS A 367 5.92 -3.99 19.60
CA HIS A 367 5.54 -3.12 18.50
C HIS A 367 4.91 -3.92 17.36
N VAL A 368 3.69 -4.42 17.59
CA VAL A 368 2.89 -5.11 16.56
C VAL A 368 1.62 -4.36 16.27
N GLY A 369 1.21 -4.39 15.01
CA GLY A 369 -0.08 -3.90 14.53
C GLY A 369 -1.11 -5.02 14.45
N PHE A 370 -2.37 -4.62 14.44
CA PHE A 370 -3.49 -5.51 14.22
C PHE A 370 -4.38 -4.89 13.16
N THR A 371 -4.71 -5.68 12.16
CA THR A 371 -5.63 -5.28 11.10
C THR A 371 -6.79 -6.24 11.05
N ILE A 372 -7.93 -5.76 10.60
CA ILE A 372 -9.09 -6.61 10.32
C ILE A 372 -8.92 -7.19 8.91
N LEU A 373 -9.20 -8.48 8.76
CA LEU A 373 -9.18 -9.13 7.45
C LEU A 373 -10.14 -8.39 6.51
N THR A 374 -9.59 -7.82 5.45
CA THR A 374 -10.33 -6.97 4.50
C THR A 374 -10.29 -7.60 3.13
N PRO A 375 -11.44 -7.83 2.47
CA PRO A 375 -11.49 -8.34 1.12
C PRO A 375 -11.09 -7.24 0.13
N LEU A 376 -9.80 -7.18 -0.19
CA LEU A 376 -9.27 -6.18 -1.12
C LEU A 376 -9.59 -6.58 -2.57
N PRO A 377 -10.06 -5.66 -3.42
CA PRO A 377 -10.30 -5.92 -4.83
C PRO A 377 -9.09 -6.53 -5.53
N GLY A 378 -9.35 -7.40 -6.50
CA GLY A 378 -8.29 -8.14 -7.21
C GLY A 378 -7.76 -9.34 -6.42
N THR A 379 -8.34 -9.72 -5.27
CA THR A 379 -7.96 -10.93 -4.52
C THR A 379 -9.02 -12.02 -4.68
N ALA A 380 -8.60 -13.29 -4.59
CA ALA A 380 -9.54 -14.42 -4.54
C ALA A 380 -10.48 -14.30 -3.33
N PHE A 381 -9.99 -13.76 -2.23
CA PHE A 381 -10.79 -13.50 -1.04
C PHE A 381 -11.91 -12.47 -1.31
N PHE A 382 -11.62 -11.39 -2.02
CA PHE A 382 -12.65 -10.41 -2.43
C PHE A 382 -13.73 -11.07 -3.27
N GLU A 383 -13.34 -11.87 -4.27
CA GLU A 383 -14.32 -12.55 -5.12
C GLU A 383 -15.24 -13.49 -4.32
N SER A 384 -14.70 -14.23 -3.35
CA SER A 384 -15.49 -15.11 -2.48
C SER A 384 -16.41 -14.36 -1.52
N MET A 385 -16.09 -13.11 -1.19
CA MET A 385 -16.82 -12.31 -0.20
C MET A 385 -17.84 -11.33 -0.82
N LYS A 386 -17.85 -11.11 -2.14
CA LYS A 386 -18.75 -10.15 -2.82
C LYS A 386 -20.19 -10.22 -2.34
N GLY A 387 -20.75 -11.44 -2.21
CA GLY A 387 -22.10 -11.66 -1.72
C GLY A 387 -22.33 -11.42 -0.22
N GLN A 388 -21.32 -10.99 0.52
CA GLN A 388 -21.40 -10.74 1.97
C GLN A 388 -21.02 -9.29 2.34
N ILE A 389 -20.33 -8.56 1.44
CA ILE A 389 -19.90 -7.19 1.69
C ILE A 389 -21.11 -6.26 1.75
N ARG A 390 -21.23 -5.50 2.85
CA ARG A 390 -22.32 -4.57 3.13
C ARG A 390 -21.87 -3.11 3.18
N ASP A 391 -20.57 -2.84 3.23
CA ASP A 391 -20.03 -1.49 3.27
C ASP A 391 -19.64 -1.02 1.87
N PRO A 392 -20.35 -0.02 1.30
CA PRO A 392 -20.05 0.52 -0.02
C PRO A 392 -18.94 1.55 -0.04
N ASP A 393 -18.45 2.00 1.12
CA ASP A 393 -17.45 3.07 1.21
C ASP A 393 -16.04 2.53 1.04
N TRP A 394 -15.43 2.86 -0.10
CA TRP A 394 -14.05 2.49 -0.37
C TRP A 394 -13.05 3.00 0.68
N SER A 395 -13.36 4.09 1.38
CA SER A 395 -12.49 4.61 2.44
C SER A 395 -12.41 3.71 3.67
N HIS A 396 -13.33 2.76 3.81
CA HIS A 396 -13.35 1.76 4.86
C HIS A 396 -12.54 0.49 4.53
N TYR A 397 -11.96 0.41 3.33
CA TYR A 397 -11.01 -0.66 2.98
C TYR A 397 -9.60 -0.40 3.57
N ASP A 398 -9.57 0.12 4.79
CA ASP A 398 -8.37 0.57 5.51
C ASP A 398 -7.82 -0.47 6.50
N MET A 399 -8.38 -1.67 6.49
CA MET A 399 -8.03 -2.78 7.38
C MET A 399 -8.32 -2.52 8.88
N HIS A 400 -9.17 -1.52 9.18
CA HIS A 400 -9.63 -1.20 10.53
C HIS A 400 -11.16 -1.19 10.65
N HIS A 401 -11.85 -1.18 9.52
CA HIS A 401 -13.30 -1.33 9.45
C HIS A 401 -13.70 -2.77 9.13
N ILE A 402 -14.87 -3.19 9.63
CA ILE A 402 -15.52 -4.42 9.15
C ILE A 402 -16.32 -4.10 7.90
N LEU A 403 -16.29 -4.99 6.92
CA LEU A 403 -17.05 -4.84 5.67
C LEU A 403 -18.21 -5.84 5.57
N TRP A 404 -18.28 -6.79 6.49
CA TRP A 404 -19.35 -7.77 6.66
C TRP A 404 -19.58 -8.07 8.14
N GLU A 405 -20.66 -8.78 8.47
CA GLU A 405 -21.07 -9.01 9.85
C GLU A 405 -20.13 -9.98 10.59
N PRO A 406 -19.55 -9.61 11.73
CA PRO A 406 -18.73 -10.50 12.54
C PRO A 406 -19.54 -11.64 13.16
N ARG A 407 -18.97 -12.85 13.25
CA ARG A 407 -19.63 -14.05 13.83
C ARG A 407 -20.18 -13.83 15.24
N ILE A 408 -19.48 -13.08 16.07
CA ILE A 408 -19.85 -12.84 17.48
C ILE A 408 -20.58 -11.51 17.69
N GLY A 409 -21.02 -10.85 16.60
CA GLY A 409 -21.64 -9.54 16.60
C GLY A 409 -20.63 -8.39 16.82
N ARG A 410 -20.97 -7.22 16.29
CA ARG A 410 -20.10 -6.03 16.24
C ARG A 410 -19.62 -5.57 17.61
N GLU A 411 -20.53 -5.47 18.57
CA GLU A 411 -20.23 -5.01 19.94
C GLU A 411 -19.15 -5.86 20.59
N ARG A 412 -19.29 -7.18 20.52
CA ARG A 412 -18.33 -8.12 21.12
C ARG A 412 -17.02 -8.12 20.35
N PHE A 413 -17.09 -8.16 19.02
CA PHE A 413 -15.91 -8.15 18.17
C PHE A 413 -15.04 -6.91 18.43
N PHE A 414 -15.61 -5.70 18.38
CA PHE A 414 -14.84 -4.48 18.60
C PHE A 414 -14.40 -4.30 20.06
N ALA A 415 -15.12 -4.88 21.03
CA ALA A 415 -14.63 -4.91 22.41
C ALA A 415 -13.32 -5.72 22.51
N LEU A 416 -13.26 -6.90 21.89
CA LEU A 416 -12.07 -7.74 21.87
C LEU A 416 -10.94 -7.16 21.01
N PHE A 417 -11.28 -6.56 19.86
CA PHE A 417 -10.30 -5.91 19.00
C PHE A 417 -9.64 -4.68 19.68
N ALA A 418 -10.43 -3.83 20.34
CA ALA A 418 -9.89 -2.72 21.12
C ALA A 418 -9.06 -3.21 22.32
N GLU A 419 -9.46 -4.31 22.96
CA GLU A 419 -8.69 -4.93 24.04
C GLU A 419 -7.35 -5.49 23.54
N THR A 420 -7.30 -6.03 22.32
CA THR A 420 -6.07 -6.51 21.68
C THR A 420 -5.03 -5.39 21.59
N TRP A 421 -5.46 -4.20 21.13
CA TRP A 421 -4.59 -3.02 21.10
C TRP A 421 -4.13 -2.57 22.49
N ARG A 422 -5.03 -2.58 23.50
CA ARG A 422 -4.66 -2.20 24.89
C ARG A 422 -3.61 -3.14 25.46
N ARG A 423 -3.81 -4.45 25.31
CA ARG A 423 -2.89 -5.48 25.85
C ARG A 423 -1.51 -5.39 25.26
N THR A 424 -1.38 -4.92 24.01
CA THR A 424 -0.08 -4.86 23.32
C THR A 424 0.60 -3.51 23.49
N ALA A 425 -0.14 -2.41 23.26
CA ALA A 425 0.43 -1.06 23.33
C ALA A 425 0.79 -0.62 24.78
N LEU A 426 0.13 -1.19 25.79
CA LEU A 426 0.34 -0.84 27.20
C LEU A 426 1.26 -1.83 27.92
N ARG A 427 1.86 -2.78 27.22
CA ARG A 427 2.88 -3.69 27.78
C ARG A 427 4.19 -2.95 28.02
N VAL A 428 4.23 -2.12 29.03
CA VAL A 428 5.49 -1.59 29.54
C VAL A 428 6.15 -2.66 30.41
N LYS A 429 6.84 -3.60 29.79
CA LYS A 429 7.58 -4.68 30.50
C LYS A 429 8.77 -4.15 31.29
N ASP A 430 9.30 -3.00 30.92
CA ASP A 430 10.49 -2.46 31.57
C ASP A 430 10.35 -0.95 31.84
N ARG A 431 10.12 -0.60 33.13
CA ARG A 431 10.18 0.79 33.58
C ARG A 431 11.53 1.44 33.26
N ARG A 432 12.64 0.68 33.24
CA ARG A 432 13.98 1.19 32.92
C ARG A 432 14.06 1.56 31.43
N GLY A 433 13.50 0.73 30.55
CA GLY A 433 13.43 1.01 29.10
C GLY A 433 12.59 2.27 28.81
N MET A 434 11.45 2.42 29.50
CA MET A 434 10.62 3.63 29.37
C MET A 434 11.36 4.90 29.82
N TRP A 435 12.06 4.85 30.95
CA TRP A 435 12.86 6.00 31.43
C TRP A 435 14.04 6.30 30.51
N SER A 436 14.70 5.27 29.97
CA SER A 436 15.74 5.43 28.96
C SER A 436 15.18 6.09 27.68
N TYR A 437 14.00 5.66 27.23
CA TYR A 437 13.32 6.23 26.08
C TYR A 437 12.92 7.70 26.33
N LEU A 438 12.30 8.01 27.47
CA LEU A 438 11.92 9.37 27.84
C LEU A 438 13.11 10.32 27.94
N ARG A 439 14.28 9.83 28.40
CA ARG A 439 15.53 10.63 28.44
C ARG A 439 16.07 10.95 27.04
N GLN A 440 15.72 10.16 26.02
CA GLN A 440 16.14 10.38 24.64
C GLN A 440 15.17 11.27 23.86
N VAL A 441 13.97 11.52 24.42
CA VAL A 441 12.96 12.38 23.79
C VAL A 441 13.44 13.83 23.83
N ARG A 442 13.64 14.40 22.65
CA ARG A 442 13.93 15.84 22.54
C ARG A 442 12.65 16.66 22.77
N PRO A 443 12.71 17.83 23.41
CA PRO A 443 11.53 18.67 23.66
C PRO A 443 10.69 18.94 22.39
N ALA A 444 11.34 19.08 21.24
CA ALA A 444 10.67 19.26 19.94
C ALA A 444 9.81 18.04 19.49
N GLN A 445 9.99 16.87 20.09
CA GLN A 445 9.22 15.65 19.77
C GLN A 445 7.97 15.50 20.64
N ILE A 446 7.87 16.25 21.75
CA ILE A 446 6.74 16.15 22.71
C ILE A 446 5.39 16.42 22.03
N PRO A 447 5.21 17.48 21.20
CA PRO A 447 3.92 17.73 20.53
C PRO A 447 3.53 16.59 19.60
N PHE A 448 4.50 15.99 18.92
CA PHE A 448 4.28 14.81 18.07
C PHE A 448 3.81 13.62 18.91
N MET A 449 4.48 13.32 20.03
CA MET A 449 4.11 12.22 20.92
C MET A 449 2.71 12.41 21.51
N ILE A 450 2.35 13.63 21.91
CA ILE A 450 0.99 13.95 22.38
C ILE A 450 -0.03 13.68 21.28
N ASN A 451 0.28 14.06 20.04
CA ASN A 451 -0.61 13.79 18.91
C ASN A 451 -0.74 12.29 18.63
N VAL A 452 0.36 11.52 18.71
CA VAL A 452 0.33 10.05 18.64
C VAL A 452 -0.61 9.49 19.68
N LEU A 453 -0.42 9.84 20.95
CA LEU A 453 -1.26 9.36 22.06
C LEU A 453 -2.73 9.71 21.89
N ARG A 454 -3.03 10.96 21.44
CA ARG A 454 -4.42 11.40 21.21
C ARG A 454 -5.10 10.57 20.09
N ARG A 455 -4.40 10.33 19.01
CA ARG A 455 -4.94 9.59 17.86
C ARG A 455 -5.03 8.08 18.13
N SER A 456 -4.02 7.51 18.81
CA SER A 456 -4.03 6.10 19.21
C SER A 456 -5.16 5.75 20.18
N ARG A 457 -5.73 6.73 20.91
CA ARG A 457 -6.88 6.47 21.80
C ARG A 457 -8.07 5.85 21.06
N ARG A 458 -8.26 6.18 19.78
CA ARG A 458 -9.34 5.59 18.99
C ARG A 458 -9.17 4.09 18.78
N LEU A 459 -7.92 3.61 18.67
CA LEU A 459 -7.63 2.18 18.57
C LEU A 459 -8.04 1.39 19.82
N PHE A 460 -8.14 2.06 20.96
CA PHE A 460 -8.50 1.47 22.26
C PHE A 460 -9.97 1.63 22.61
N ASP A 461 -10.75 2.32 21.78
CA ASP A 461 -12.16 2.62 22.05
C ASP A 461 -13.09 1.92 21.07
N ARG A 462 -13.81 0.89 21.55
CA ARG A 462 -14.81 0.17 20.74
C ARG A 462 -15.88 1.09 20.14
N ARG A 463 -16.21 2.19 20.81
CA ARG A 463 -17.24 3.15 20.35
C ARG A 463 -16.78 3.87 19.08
N ALA A 464 -15.47 4.11 18.94
CA ALA A 464 -14.92 4.73 17.75
C ALA A 464 -15.11 3.85 16.51
N TYR A 465 -14.94 2.52 16.65
CA TYR A 465 -15.20 1.56 15.57
C TYR A 465 -16.68 1.42 15.24
N LEU A 466 -17.52 1.33 16.29
CA LEU A 466 -18.98 1.18 16.11
C LEU A 466 -19.61 2.41 15.45
N ALA A 467 -19.11 3.60 15.72
CA ALA A 467 -19.62 4.85 15.15
C ALA A 467 -19.37 4.96 13.64
N GLU A 468 -18.40 4.23 13.12
CA GLU A 468 -18.03 4.23 11.70
C GLU A 468 -18.41 2.90 10.99
N ALA A 469 -19.06 1.97 11.69
CA ALA A 469 -19.54 0.73 11.09
C ALA A 469 -20.77 0.98 10.20
N PHE A 470 -20.88 0.21 9.11
CA PHE A 470 -22.03 0.26 8.21
C PHE A 470 -23.35 -0.02 8.97
N PRO A 471 -24.54 0.47 8.51
CA PRO A 471 -25.85 0.19 9.13
C PRO A 471 -26.14 -1.31 9.23
N VAL A 472 -26.88 -1.73 10.26
CA VAL A 472 -27.20 -3.16 10.49
C VAL A 472 -28.01 -3.75 9.33
N ASP A 473 -28.86 -2.95 8.71
CA ASP A 473 -29.74 -3.29 7.59
C ASP A 473 -29.16 -2.88 6.23
N ALA A 474 -27.86 -2.53 6.17
CA ALA A 474 -27.23 -2.16 4.93
C ALA A 474 -27.36 -3.28 3.87
N PRO A 475 -27.74 -2.94 2.63
CA PRO A 475 -27.83 -3.90 1.55
C PRO A 475 -26.46 -4.44 1.17
N LEU A 476 -26.43 -5.55 0.44
CA LEU A 476 -25.18 -6.06 -0.13
C LEU A 476 -24.63 -5.07 -1.15
N THR A 477 -23.36 -4.72 -1.00
CA THR A 477 -22.65 -3.80 -1.91
C THR A 477 -22.46 -4.41 -3.29
N PHE A 478 -22.21 -5.71 -3.35
CA PHE A 478 -22.02 -6.49 -4.57
C PHE A 478 -23.02 -7.65 -4.57
N PRO A 479 -24.31 -7.43 -4.89
CA PRO A 479 -25.27 -8.52 -4.96
C PRO A 479 -24.83 -9.55 -6.01
N SER A 480 -25.01 -10.82 -5.69
CA SER A 480 -24.80 -11.91 -6.66
C SER A 480 -25.65 -11.64 -7.90
N ALA A 481 -25.11 -11.85 -9.08
CA ALA A 481 -25.94 -11.83 -10.29
C ALA A 481 -27.14 -12.77 -10.07
N PRO A 482 -28.38 -12.39 -10.43
CA PRO A 482 -29.51 -13.29 -10.34
C PRO A 482 -29.16 -14.57 -11.10
N GLU A 483 -29.37 -15.73 -10.48
CA GLU A 483 -29.22 -17.00 -11.19
C GLU A 483 -29.99 -16.90 -12.51
N PRO A 484 -29.39 -17.34 -13.65
CA PRO A 484 -30.12 -17.32 -14.90
C PRO A 484 -31.39 -18.11 -14.66
N ALA A 485 -32.53 -17.46 -14.89
CA ALA A 485 -33.83 -18.07 -14.74
C ALA A 485 -33.78 -19.44 -15.43
N SER A 486 -33.96 -20.49 -14.66
CA SER A 486 -33.99 -21.86 -15.18
C SER A 486 -34.88 -21.86 -16.41
N ALA A 487 -34.29 -22.09 -17.58
CA ALA A 487 -35.05 -22.21 -18.82
C ALA A 487 -36.10 -23.29 -18.59
N GLY A 488 -37.32 -22.83 -18.38
CA GLY A 488 -38.47 -23.70 -18.13
C GLY A 488 -38.50 -24.77 -19.17
N ALA A 489 -38.50 -25.99 -18.70
CA ALA A 489 -38.81 -27.16 -19.47
C ALA A 489 -40.16 -26.94 -20.18
N THR A 490 -40.13 -26.55 -21.44
CA THR A 490 -41.25 -26.69 -22.34
C THR A 490 -41.16 -28.06 -22.96
N ALA A 491 -42.00 -28.88 -22.37
CA ALA A 491 -42.30 -30.22 -22.74
C ALA A 491 -42.61 -30.39 -24.22
N GLN A 492 -42.22 -31.56 -24.69
CA GLN A 492 -42.99 -32.50 -25.52
C GLN A 492 -44.32 -31.99 -26.07
N ALA A 493 -44.40 -31.95 -27.38
CA ALA A 493 -45.52 -32.54 -28.08
C ALA A 493 -45.21 -32.52 -29.60
N ARG A 494 -44.90 -33.63 -30.11
CA ARG A 494 -45.24 -34.43 -31.33
C ARG A 494 -44.04 -35.00 -32.03
#